data_34013aa75f4cf10abed56a77eff3f7c8
#
_entry.id   34013aa75f4cf10abed56a77eff3f7c8
#
_cell.length_a   1.000
_cell.length_b   1.000
_cell.length_c   1.000
_cell.angle_alpha   90.00
_cell.angle_beta   90.00
_cell.angle_gamma   90.00
#
_symmetry.space_group_name_H-M   'P 1'
#
loop_
_entity.id
_entity.type
_entity.pdbx_description
1 polymer ?
#
loop_
_entity_poly.entity_id
_entity_poly.type
_entity_poly.pdbx_seq_one_letter_code
_entity_poly.pdbx_strand_id
1 'polypeptide(L)'
;MNASLVYTILCFSALASIAIAQPKILAQYPNQLTRDGHIVVLPDHGTVYIVSDLHAHWDDFNQWLQRTNLIERIQAGEDVYGLILGDAVDYKPGEPRRPPYGDIRIIDRVMELHRQLGDKGKRLIYIRGNHEFATADAYAMLKKMGMTPENRPDVIRALYASPSGAYYEQFNFIERMTDVHYEFLMSLPTVVVGKKGFVGVHAGPARFIIRLADLVDPNPKTLEELLWNRPKIAYTGGYALTHIEKFLEAIHGNFLIVGHTPIGYFPKKNVRDGIATFGENQLIFSTGYSGPPGVPAYIEIDLAEVYPSVHALKLGVNIHHLYDNTGKSKRD
;
A
#
# COMPACT_ATOMS: atom_id res chain seq x y z
N MET A 1 32.61 -52.64 45.49
CA MET A 1 33.00 -52.22 44.11
C MET A 1 31.70 -51.91 43.34
N ASN A 2 31.30 -50.65 43.34
CA ASN A 2 30.07 -50.18 42.65
C ASN A 2 30.51 -49.39 41.43
N ALA A 3 30.16 -49.94 40.26
CA ALA A 3 30.34 -49.23 38.97
C ALA A 3 29.06 -48.42 38.67
N SER A 4 29.20 -47.09 38.70
CA SER A 4 28.16 -46.15 38.23
C SER A 4 28.25 -45.99 36.75
N LEU A 5 27.18 -46.42 36.07
CA LEU A 5 26.99 -46.21 34.61
C LEU A 5 26.41 -44.83 34.38
N VAL A 6 27.17 -43.94 33.76
CA VAL A 6 26.71 -42.61 33.34
C VAL A 6 26.12 -42.75 31.92
N TYR A 7 24.81 -42.57 31.78
CA TYR A 7 24.15 -42.44 30.48
C TYR A 7 24.20 -40.96 30.02
N THR A 8 24.99 -40.72 28.99
CA THR A 8 24.99 -39.46 28.30
C THR A 8 23.85 -39.48 27.22
N ILE A 9 22.78 -38.77 27.48
CA ILE A 9 21.71 -38.57 26.52
C ILE A 9 22.13 -37.45 25.53
N LEU A 10 22.49 -37.84 24.32
CA LEU A 10 22.67 -36.94 23.20
C LEU A 10 21.29 -36.54 22.64
N CYS A 11 20.80 -35.36 23.02
CA CYS A 11 19.64 -34.77 22.34
C CYS A 11 20.10 -34.23 20.99
N PHE A 12 19.85 -34.98 19.93
CA PHE A 12 19.84 -34.44 18.56
C PHE A 12 18.57 -33.60 18.38
N SER A 13 18.68 -32.28 18.50
CA SER A 13 17.65 -31.37 18.01
C SER A 13 17.71 -31.36 16.49
N ALA A 14 16.90 -32.17 15.85
CA ALA A 14 16.61 -32.06 14.43
C ALA A 14 15.80 -30.76 14.23
N LEU A 15 16.49 -29.68 13.85
CA LEU A 15 15.86 -28.54 13.23
C LEU A 15 15.29 -29.00 11.88
N ALA A 16 14.03 -29.42 11.90
CA ALA A 16 13.26 -29.63 10.69
C ALA A 16 13.10 -28.23 10.05
N SER A 17 13.91 -27.94 9.04
CA SER A 17 13.64 -26.84 8.12
C SER A 17 12.28 -27.11 7.50
N ILE A 18 11.23 -26.44 7.95
CA ILE A 18 9.94 -26.41 7.27
C ILE A 18 10.21 -25.69 5.96
N ALA A 19 10.45 -26.46 4.91
CA ALA A 19 10.44 -25.95 3.54
C ALA A 19 9.00 -25.50 3.29
N ILE A 20 8.74 -24.19 3.44
CA ILE A 20 7.47 -23.59 3.02
C ILE A 20 7.38 -23.84 1.53
N ALA A 21 6.49 -24.74 1.12
CA ALA A 21 6.25 -25.05 -0.28
C ALA A 21 5.88 -23.73 -0.99
N GLN A 22 6.65 -23.37 -2.02
CA GLN A 22 6.35 -22.18 -2.82
C GLN A 22 4.95 -22.33 -3.44
N PRO A 23 4.17 -21.24 -3.44
CA PRO A 23 2.80 -21.30 -3.95
C PRO A 23 2.79 -21.61 -5.44
N LYS A 24 2.24 -22.76 -5.80
CA LYS A 24 2.16 -23.25 -7.20
C LYS A 24 1.42 -22.27 -8.14
N ILE A 25 0.52 -21.43 -7.62
CA ILE A 25 -0.26 -20.46 -8.41
C ILE A 25 0.60 -19.31 -8.91
N LEU A 26 1.53 -18.79 -8.13
CA LEU A 26 2.44 -17.73 -8.59
C LEU A 26 3.50 -18.25 -9.58
N ALA A 27 3.69 -19.57 -9.64
CA ALA A 27 4.58 -20.20 -10.62
C ALA A 27 4.08 -20.09 -12.07
N GLN A 28 2.77 -19.85 -12.29
CA GLN A 28 2.24 -19.62 -13.63
C GLN A 28 2.68 -18.26 -14.23
N TYR A 29 3.02 -17.30 -13.38
CA TYR A 29 3.53 -16.00 -13.84
C TYR A 29 5.04 -16.09 -14.10
N PRO A 30 5.54 -15.47 -15.19
CA PRO A 30 6.97 -15.42 -15.47
C PRO A 30 7.72 -14.72 -14.32
N ASN A 31 9.03 -15.02 -14.17
CA ASN A 31 9.85 -14.38 -13.13
C ASN A 31 10.29 -12.97 -13.54
N GLN A 32 9.33 -12.15 -13.84
CA GLN A 32 9.46 -10.74 -14.17
C GLN A 32 8.23 -9.97 -13.67
N LEU A 33 8.33 -8.66 -13.59
CA LEU A 33 7.20 -7.81 -13.28
C LEU A 33 6.08 -8.05 -14.31
N THR A 34 4.94 -8.53 -13.83
CA THR A 34 3.78 -8.85 -14.68
C THR A 34 2.54 -8.20 -14.11
N ARG A 35 1.70 -7.68 -14.99
CA ARG A 35 0.37 -7.18 -14.63
C ARG A 35 -0.69 -8.06 -15.28
N ASP A 36 -1.69 -8.44 -14.48
CA ASP A 36 -2.86 -9.22 -14.92
C ASP A 36 -4.12 -8.59 -14.30
N GLY A 37 -4.84 -7.82 -15.09
CA GLY A 37 -5.99 -7.03 -14.63
C GLY A 37 -5.64 -6.11 -13.46
N HIS A 38 -6.26 -6.39 -12.30
CA HIS A 38 -6.05 -5.65 -11.06
C HIS A 38 -4.87 -6.15 -10.20
N ILE A 39 -4.16 -7.19 -10.65
CA ILE A 39 -3.01 -7.74 -9.94
C ILE A 39 -1.70 -7.31 -10.58
N VAL A 40 -0.71 -7.00 -9.77
CA VAL A 40 0.70 -6.89 -10.17
C VAL A 40 1.49 -7.99 -9.46
N VAL A 41 2.20 -8.79 -10.22
CA VAL A 41 3.09 -9.83 -9.71
C VAL A 41 4.54 -9.38 -9.82
N LEU A 42 5.23 -9.29 -8.69
CA LEU A 42 6.65 -8.98 -8.60
C LEU A 42 7.49 -10.26 -8.79
N PRO A 43 8.70 -10.16 -9.35
CA PRO A 43 9.62 -11.30 -9.43
C PRO A 43 10.08 -11.76 -8.04
N ASP A 44 10.91 -12.81 -8.00
CA ASP A 44 11.50 -13.34 -6.76
C ASP A 44 12.89 -12.76 -6.46
N HIS A 45 13.22 -11.62 -7.05
CA HIS A 45 14.48 -10.91 -6.85
C HIS A 45 14.30 -9.40 -6.96
N GLY A 46 15.26 -8.65 -6.43
CA GLY A 46 15.23 -7.20 -6.38
C GLY A 46 14.62 -6.66 -5.10
N THR A 47 14.46 -5.34 -5.03
CA THR A 47 13.98 -4.65 -3.84
C THR A 47 12.75 -3.83 -4.17
N VAL A 48 11.69 -3.91 -3.35
CA VAL A 48 10.54 -3.01 -3.44
C VAL A 48 10.54 -2.02 -2.27
N TYR A 49 10.44 -0.72 -2.60
CA TYR A 49 10.30 0.40 -1.68
C TYR A 49 8.85 0.84 -1.65
N ILE A 50 8.21 0.84 -0.48
CA ILE A 50 6.77 0.96 -0.32
C ILE A 50 6.42 2.21 0.48
N VAL A 51 5.52 3.03 -0.02
CA VAL A 51 4.86 4.14 0.68
C VAL A 51 3.35 3.96 0.66
N SER A 52 2.65 4.58 1.60
CA SER A 52 1.19 4.53 1.70
C SER A 52 0.62 5.84 2.20
N ASP A 53 -0.64 6.12 1.88
CA ASP A 53 -1.43 7.25 2.43
C ASP A 53 -0.64 8.57 2.40
N LEU A 54 -0.18 8.97 1.24
CA LEU A 54 0.55 10.23 1.05
C LEU A 54 -0.34 11.46 1.25
N HIS A 55 -1.65 11.36 0.96
CA HIS A 55 -2.64 12.42 1.18
C HIS A 55 -2.13 13.83 0.82
N ALA A 56 -1.71 13.97 -0.45
CA ALA A 56 -1.19 15.22 -1.00
C ALA A 56 0.13 15.74 -0.38
N HIS A 57 0.80 14.96 0.47
CA HIS A 57 2.11 15.33 1.02
C HIS A 57 3.22 15.18 -0.03
N TRP A 58 3.31 16.18 -0.90
CA TRP A 58 4.29 16.25 -1.99
C TRP A 58 5.74 16.14 -1.51
N ASP A 59 6.07 16.74 -0.36
CA ASP A 59 7.43 16.70 0.18
C ASP A 59 7.80 15.30 0.67
N ASP A 60 6.85 14.59 1.29
CA ASP A 60 7.05 13.20 1.72
C ASP A 60 7.26 12.27 0.51
N PHE A 61 6.50 12.49 -0.57
CA PHE A 61 6.68 11.75 -1.83
C PHE A 61 8.08 11.98 -2.43
N ASN A 62 8.53 13.24 -2.51
CA ASN A 62 9.86 13.55 -3.04
C ASN A 62 10.97 13.02 -2.12
N GLN A 63 10.81 13.16 -0.81
CA GLN A 63 11.77 12.64 0.16
C GLN A 63 11.94 11.11 0.03
N TRP A 64 10.85 10.37 -0.21
CA TRP A 64 10.92 8.94 -0.50
C TRP A 64 11.71 8.65 -1.76
N LEU A 65 11.43 9.32 -2.88
CA LEU A 65 12.17 9.15 -4.12
C LEU A 65 13.67 9.41 -3.93
N GLN A 66 14.02 10.48 -3.20
CA GLN A 66 15.42 10.85 -2.93
C GLN A 66 16.11 9.84 -2.01
N ARG A 67 15.48 9.45 -0.89
CA ARG A 67 16.07 8.51 0.08
C ARG A 67 16.38 7.16 -0.53
N THR A 68 15.57 6.72 -1.46
CA THR A 68 15.72 5.42 -2.13
C THR A 68 16.52 5.51 -3.42
N ASN A 69 16.82 6.72 -3.91
CA ASN A 69 17.41 6.98 -5.24
C ASN A 69 16.67 6.21 -6.35
N LEU A 70 15.34 6.08 -6.17
CA LEU A 70 14.51 5.11 -6.90
C LEU A 70 14.56 5.32 -8.40
N ILE A 71 14.43 6.55 -8.85
CA ILE A 71 14.28 6.86 -10.29
C ILE A 71 15.59 6.59 -11.03
N GLU A 72 16.70 7.04 -10.48
CA GLU A 72 18.05 6.84 -11.02
C GLU A 72 18.38 5.35 -11.09
N ARG A 73 18.05 4.60 -10.06
CA ARG A 73 18.25 3.15 -10.01
C ARG A 73 17.40 2.40 -11.04
N ILE A 74 16.11 2.79 -11.20
CA ILE A 74 15.25 2.25 -12.27
C ILE A 74 15.83 2.58 -13.64
N GLN A 75 16.31 3.82 -13.86
CA GLN A 75 16.96 4.23 -15.11
C GLN A 75 18.22 3.43 -15.40
N ALA A 76 19.03 3.17 -14.38
CA ALA A 76 20.23 2.33 -14.48
C ALA A 76 19.90 0.86 -14.79
N GLY A 77 18.65 0.44 -14.63
CA GLY A 77 18.21 -0.93 -14.91
C GLY A 77 18.36 -1.87 -13.73
N GLU A 78 18.59 -1.35 -12.52
CA GLU A 78 18.61 -2.15 -11.30
C GLU A 78 17.24 -2.79 -11.06
N ASP A 79 17.21 -3.97 -10.40
CA ASP A 79 15.98 -4.65 -10.05
C ASP A 79 15.36 -4.04 -8.78
N VAL A 80 14.94 -2.78 -8.92
CA VAL A 80 14.25 -2.03 -7.88
C VAL A 80 12.87 -1.60 -8.35
N TYR A 81 11.94 -1.55 -7.40
CA TYR A 81 10.53 -1.25 -7.62
C TYR A 81 10.05 -0.23 -6.59
N GLY A 82 9.29 0.76 -7.03
CA GLY A 82 8.55 1.64 -6.14
C GLY A 82 7.10 1.20 -6.07
N LEU A 83 6.51 1.22 -4.87
CA LEU A 83 5.11 0.88 -4.67
C LEU A 83 4.41 1.93 -3.81
N ILE A 84 3.38 2.55 -4.38
CA ILE A 84 2.46 3.44 -3.67
C ILE A 84 1.19 2.64 -3.38
N LEU A 85 0.87 2.41 -2.09
CA LEU A 85 -0.27 1.61 -1.65
C LEU A 85 -1.60 2.38 -1.64
N GLY A 86 -1.77 3.36 -2.52
CA GLY A 86 -2.98 4.17 -2.61
C GLY A 86 -2.98 5.40 -1.69
N ASP A 87 -4.06 6.15 -1.77
CA ASP A 87 -4.32 7.37 -1.02
C ASP A 87 -3.18 8.40 -1.14
N ALA A 88 -2.71 8.63 -2.39
CA ALA A 88 -1.82 9.74 -2.65
C ALA A 88 -2.57 11.06 -2.85
N VAL A 89 -3.87 10.99 -3.15
CA VAL A 89 -4.75 12.14 -3.33
C VAL A 89 -5.44 12.57 -2.03
N ASP A 90 -6.04 13.75 -2.06
CA ASP A 90 -6.85 14.37 -1.02
C ASP A 90 -6.10 14.75 0.26
N TYR A 91 -6.22 16.02 0.62
CA TYR A 91 -5.78 16.51 1.93
C TYR A 91 -6.71 16.03 3.03
N LYS A 92 -6.15 15.66 4.16
CA LYS A 92 -6.97 15.34 5.33
C LYS A 92 -7.54 16.59 5.98
N PRO A 93 -8.77 16.53 6.53
CA PRO A 93 -9.38 17.63 7.25
C PRO A 93 -8.48 18.14 8.39
N GLY A 94 -8.30 19.46 8.45
CA GLY A 94 -7.50 20.11 9.50
C GLY A 94 -6.00 20.13 9.22
N GLU A 95 -5.51 19.48 8.18
CA GLU A 95 -4.11 19.61 7.77
C GLU A 95 -3.86 20.86 6.92
N PRO A 96 -2.73 21.55 7.10
CA PRO A 96 -2.36 22.66 6.24
C PRO A 96 -2.10 22.14 4.82
N ARG A 97 -2.69 22.79 3.83
CA ARG A 97 -2.49 22.48 2.40
C ARG A 97 -1.12 23.00 1.94
N ARG A 98 -0.08 22.27 2.23
CA ARG A 98 1.29 22.63 1.86
C ARG A 98 2.02 21.45 1.21
N PRO A 99 2.53 21.62 -0.01
CA PRO A 99 2.27 22.72 -0.94
C PRO A 99 0.84 22.64 -1.49
N PRO A 100 0.27 23.77 -1.96
CA PRO A 100 -1.05 23.73 -2.60
C PRO A 100 -1.02 22.77 -3.79
N TYR A 101 -2.11 22.00 -3.94
CA TYR A 101 -2.27 20.99 -5.00
C TYR A 101 -1.22 19.86 -4.97
N GLY A 102 -0.80 19.45 -3.78
CA GLY A 102 0.17 18.36 -3.62
C GLY A 102 -0.32 17.03 -4.22
N ASP A 103 -1.62 16.76 -4.13
CA ASP A 103 -2.28 15.59 -4.71
C ASP A 103 -2.13 15.52 -6.24
N ILE A 104 -2.58 16.55 -6.97
CA ILE A 104 -2.44 16.54 -8.43
C ILE A 104 -0.97 16.58 -8.86
N ARG A 105 -0.08 17.24 -8.10
CA ARG A 105 1.35 17.23 -8.38
C ARG A 105 1.95 15.83 -8.25
N ILE A 106 1.53 15.04 -7.26
CA ILE A 106 1.99 13.65 -7.11
C ILE A 106 1.53 12.83 -8.31
N ILE A 107 0.25 12.93 -8.69
CA ILE A 107 -0.29 12.17 -9.82
C ILE A 107 0.39 12.57 -11.13
N ASP A 108 0.50 13.87 -11.42
CA ASP A 108 1.21 14.37 -12.60
C ASP A 108 2.66 13.86 -12.65
N ARG A 109 3.34 13.87 -11.50
CA ARG A 109 4.73 13.39 -11.43
C ARG A 109 4.83 11.88 -11.67
N VAL A 110 3.95 11.08 -11.13
CA VAL A 110 3.92 9.63 -11.39
C VAL A 110 3.66 9.36 -12.88
N MET A 111 2.67 10.03 -13.48
CA MET A 111 2.37 9.89 -14.91
C MET A 111 3.56 10.34 -15.78
N GLU A 112 4.21 11.45 -15.42
CA GLU A 112 5.41 11.94 -16.10
C GLU A 112 6.56 10.93 -16.00
N LEU A 113 6.81 10.38 -14.81
CA LEU A 113 7.85 9.36 -14.59
C LEU A 113 7.58 8.09 -15.41
N HIS A 114 6.33 7.64 -15.48
CA HIS A 114 5.97 6.51 -16.35
C HIS A 114 6.34 6.81 -17.81
N ARG A 115 6.03 8.00 -18.30
CA ARG A 115 6.35 8.42 -19.67
C ARG A 115 7.87 8.55 -19.89
N GLN A 116 8.60 9.15 -18.95
CA GLN A 116 10.05 9.37 -19.05
C GLN A 116 10.83 8.06 -19.00
N LEU A 117 10.41 7.12 -18.16
CA LEU A 117 11.06 5.83 -17.98
C LEU A 117 10.67 4.81 -19.06
N GLY A 118 9.62 5.07 -19.85
CA GLY A 118 9.12 4.15 -20.87
C GLY A 118 8.78 2.78 -20.28
N ASP A 119 9.28 1.70 -20.87
CA ASP A 119 9.02 0.34 -20.36
C ASP A 119 9.46 0.10 -18.92
N LYS A 120 10.47 0.83 -18.45
CA LYS A 120 10.92 0.76 -17.06
C LYS A 120 9.96 1.47 -16.10
N GLY A 121 9.10 2.37 -16.59
CA GLY A 121 8.13 3.10 -15.80
C GLY A 121 7.14 2.21 -15.03
N LYS A 122 6.83 1.01 -15.55
CA LYS A 122 6.02 0.00 -14.85
C LYS A 122 6.61 -0.46 -13.51
N ARG A 123 7.91 -0.21 -13.26
CA ARG A 123 8.56 -0.48 -11.97
C ARG A 123 8.18 0.53 -10.86
N LEU A 124 7.61 1.67 -11.22
CA LEU A 124 6.93 2.57 -10.29
C LEU A 124 5.45 2.20 -10.27
N ILE A 125 5.08 1.34 -9.33
CA ILE A 125 3.75 0.78 -9.20
C ILE A 125 2.91 1.69 -8.30
N TYR A 126 1.72 2.02 -8.77
CA TYR A 126 0.73 2.72 -7.97
C TYR A 126 -0.54 1.90 -7.95
N ILE A 127 -1.01 1.49 -6.76
CA ILE A 127 -2.29 0.80 -6.62
C ILE A 127 -3.37 1.77 -6.16
N ARG A 128 -4.63 1.43 -6.47
CA ARG A 128 -5.78 2.26 -6.12
C ARG A 128 -6.07 2.19 -4.63
N GLY A 129 -6.21 3.35 -3.98
CA GLY A 129 -6.81 3.50 -2.67
C GLY A 129 -8.27 3.92 -2.75
N ASN A 130 -8.92 4.07 -1.60
CA ASN A 130 -10.32 4.50 -1.57
C ASN A 130 -10.48 5.97 -1.97
N HIS A 131 -9.49 6.82 -1.75
CA HIS A 131 -9.53 8.22 -2.17
C HIS A 131 -9.37 8.37 -3.68
N GLU A 132 -8.53 7.58 -4.35
CA GLU A 132 -8.48 7.53 -5.82
C GLU A 132 -9.81 7.08 -6.41
N PHE A 133 -10.42 6.05 -5.81
CA PHE A 133 -11.73 5.55 -6.25
C PHE A 133 -12.81 6.62 -6.09
N ALA A 134 -12.91 7.23 -4.90
CA ALA A 134 -13.90 8.27 -4.60
C ALA A 134 -13.73 9.51 -5.52
N THR A 135 -12.48 9.90 -5.79
CA THR A 135 -12.15 11.01 -6.69
C THR A 135 -12.59 10.72 -8.13
N ALA A 136 -12.30 9.51 -8.63
CA ALA A 136 -12.72 9.09 -9.97
C ALA A 136 -14.26 9.00 -10.08
N ASP A 137 -14.92 8.45 -9.06
CA ASP A 137 -16.39 8.35 -9.02
C ASP A 137 -17.04 9.74 -8.99
N ALA A 138 -16.55 10.65 -8.15
CA ALA A 138 -17.03 12.03 -8.09
C ALA A 138 -16.84 12.75 -9.45
N TYR A 139 -15.69 12.58 -10.10
CA TYR A 139 -15.45 13.16 -11.42
C TYR A 139 -16.42 12.61 -12.47
N ALA A 140 -16.64 11.30 -12.50
CA ALA A 140 -17.60 10.68 -13.40
C ALA A 140 -19.04 11.17 -13.14
N MET A 141 -19.42 11.36 -11.88
CA MET A 141 -20.72 11.93 -11.52
C MET A 141 -20.86 13.38 -12.02
N LEU A 142 -19.85 14.21 -11.83
CA LEU A 142 -19.85 15.60 -12.34
C LEU A 142 -19.98 15.67 -13.85
N LYS A 143 -19.31 14.78 -14.57
CA LYS A 143 -19.45 14.67 -16.04
C LYS A 143 -20.89 14.31 -16.42
N LYS A 144 -21.54 13.36 -15.73
CA LYS A 144 -22.95 13.02 -15.93
C LYS A 144 -23.90 14.17 -15.61
N MET A 145 -23.55 15.05 -14.67
CA MET A 145 -24.28 16.27 -14.36
C MET A 145 -24.08 17.39 -15.40
N GLY A 146 -23.33 17.14 -16.46
CA GLY A 146 -23.07 18.09 -17.53
C GLY A 146 -21.95 19.09 -17.22
N MET A 147 -20.96 18.70 -16.40
CA MET A 147 -19.79 19.55 -16.16
C MET A 147 -18.99 19.81 -17.43
N THR A 148 -18.79 21.09 -17.72
CA THR A 148 -17.91 21.61 -18.77
C THR A 148 -16.83 22.49 -18.15
N PRO A 149 -15.77 22.89 -18.88
CA PRO A 149 -14.79 23.84 -18.37
C PRO A 149 -15.42 25.14 -17.86
N GLU A 150 -16.47 25.63 -18.53
CA GLU A 150 -17.12 26.92 -18.23
C GLU A 150 -17.98 26.86 -16.97
N ASN A 151 -18.73 25.79 -16.74
CA ASN A 151 -19.63 25.65 -15.60
C ASN A 151 -19.03 24.85 -14.42
N ARG A 152 -17.79 24.38 -14.56
CA ARG A 152 -17.12 23.51 -13.56
C ARG A 152 -17.25 24.01 -12.11
N PRO A 153 -16.97 25.30 -11.78
CA PRO A 153 -17.07 25.77 -10.41
C PRO A 153 -18.47 25.65 -9.82
N ASP A 154 -19.50 25.86 -10.63
CA ASP A 154 -20.90 25.83 -10.19
C ASP A 154 -21.37 24.38 -9.98
N VAL A 155 -21.02 23.47 -10.89
CA VAL A 155 -21.35 22.05 -10.80
C VAL A 155 -20.64 21.39 -9.59
N ILE A 156 -19.36 21.72 -9.37
CA ILE A 156 -18.64 21.26 -8.19
C ILE A 156 -19.31 21.81 -6.92
N ARG A 157 -19.63 23.09 -6.87
CA ARG A 157 -20.30 23.69 -5.71
C ARG A 157 -21.65 23.01 -5.42
N ALA A 158 -22.41 22.68 -6.45
CA ALA A 158 -23.68 21.97 -6.31
C ALA A 158 -23.49 20.55 -5.71
N LEU A 159 -22.43 19.82 -6.10
CA LEU A 159 -22.09 18.52 -5.54
C LEU A 159 -21.76 18.63 -4.05
N TYR A 160 -20.97 19.62 -3.64
CA TYR A 160 -20.56 19.82 -2.25
C TYR A 160 -21.66 20.41 -1.37
N ALA A 161 -22.65 21.08 -1.94
CA ALA A 161 -23.85 21.50 -1.25
C ALA A 161 -24.84 20.35 -1.03
N SER A 162 -24.59 19.17 -1.62
CA SER A 162 -25.41 17.97 -1.42
C SER A 162 -25.38 17.56 0.05
N PRO A 163 -26.53 17.14 0.63
CA PRO A 163 -26.63 16.70 2.02
C PRO A 163 -25.71 15.54 2.38
N SER A 164 -25.25 14.77 1.41
CA SER A 164 -24.32 13.64 1.64
C SER A 164 -22.92 14.09 2.04
N GLY A 165 -22.46 15.28 1.65
CA GLY A 165 -21.10 15.79 1.92
C GLY A 165 -19.97 14.82 1.51
N ALA A 166 -20.34 13.77 0.75
CA ALA A 166 -19.52 12.57 0.58
C ALA A 166 -18.20 12.81 -0.15
N TYR A 167 -18.08 13.94 -0.87
CA TYR A 167 -16.93 14.21 -1.73
C TYR A 167 -16.18 15.49 -1.34
N TYR A 168 -16.33 15.95 -0.11
CA TYR A 168 -15.71 17.22 0.32
C TYR A 168 -14.18 17.18 0.23
N GLU A 169 -13.56 16.04 0.50
CA GLU A 169 -12.11 15.88 0.48
C GLU A 169 -11.55 15.92 -0.96
N GLN A 170 -12.33 15.48 -1.98
CA GLN A 170 -11.93 15.41 -3.37
C GLN A 170 -11.90 16.76 -4.11
N PHE A 171 -12.45 17.82 -3.51
CA PHE A 171 -12.65 19.12 -4.16
C PHE A 171 -11.39 19.66 -4.85
N ASN A 172 -10.26 19.69 -4.13
CA ASN A 172 -9.03 20.33 -4.65
C ASN A 172 -8.46 19.60 -5.86
N PHE A 173 -8.54 18.27 -5.86
CA PHE A 173 -8.08 17.47 -6.97
C PHE A 173 -9.01 17.63 -8.18
N ILE A 174 -10.32 17.47 -7.96
CA ILE A 174 -11.36 17.54 -9.01
C ILE A 174 -11.37 18.91 -9.69
N GLU A 175 -11.08 19.99 -8.98
CA GLU A 175 -10.99 21.34 -9.57
C GLU A 175 -10.03 21.39 -10.77
N ARG A 176 -8.96 20.57 -10.75
CA ARG A 176 -7.92 20.53 -11.77
C ARG A 176 -7.89 19.24 -12.58
N MET A 177 -8.67 18.24 -12.18
CA MET A 177 -8.72 16.94 -12.80
C MET A 177 -9.17 17.04 -14.27
N THR A 178 -8.56 16.22 -15.11
CA THR A 178 -8.92 16.05 -16.54
C THR A 178 -9.31 14.62 -16.81
N ASP A 179 -9.83 14.33 -18.00
CA ASP A 179 -10.14 12.97 -18.43
C ASP A 179 -8.90 12.05 -18.39
N VAL A 180 -7.71 12.60 -18.68
CA VAL A 180 -6.45 11.83 -18.59
C VAL A 180 -6.16 11.37 -17.14
N HIS A 181 -6.40 12.22 -16.16
CA HIS A 181 -6.28 11.84 -14.74
C HIS A 181 -7.34 10.78 -14.37
N TYR A 182 -8.58 10.94 -14.85
CA TYR A 182 -9.65 9.97 -14.62
C TYR A 182 -9.27 8.58 -15.16
N GLU A 183 -8.84 8.51 -16.42
CA GLU A 183 -8.40 7.27 -17.06
C GLU A 183 -7.21 6.64 -16.30
N PHE A 184 -6.26 7.46 -15.88
CA PHE A 184 -5.13 7.00 -15.08
C PHE A 184 -5.59 6.38 -13.75
N LEU A 185 -6.41 7.07 -12.96
CA LEU A 185 -6.91 6.57 -11.69
C LEU A 185 -7.75 5.30 -11.86
N MET A 186 -8.59 5.25 -12.91
CA MET A 186 -9.39 4.06 -13.23
C MET A 186 -8.55 2.88 -13.71
N SER A 187 -7.37 3.14 -14.27
CA SER A 187 -6.46 2.10 -14.73
C SER A 187 -5.62 1.45 -13.61
N LEU A 188 -5.60 2.00 -12.40
CA LEU A 188 -4.74 1.53 -11.30
C LEU A 188 -5.10 0.10 -10.87
N PRO A 189 -4.11 -0.79 -10.63
CA PRO A 189 -4.32 -2.08 -10.00
C PRO A 189 -4.73 -1.92 -8.54
N THR A 190 -5.10 -3.01 -7.86
CA THR A 190 -5.53 -2.99 -6.46
C THR A 190 -4.73 -3.92 -5.56
N VAL A 191 -4.00 -4.86 -6.15
CA VAL A 191 -3.23 -5.87 -5.41
C VAL A 191 -1.84 -6.01 -6.01
N VAL A 192 -0.83 -6.08 -5.15
CA VAL A 192 0.54 -6.45 -5.52
C VAL A 192 0.93 -7.71 -4.77
N VAL A 193 1.50 -8.69 -5.45
CA VAL A 193 1.99 -9.93 -4.83
C VAL A 193 3.44 -10.18 -5.22
N GLY A 194 4.27 -10.52 -4.24
CA GLY A 194 5.63 -10.98 -4.45
C GLY A 194 5.71 -12.50 -4.39
N LYS A 195 6.52 -13.12 -5.22
CA LYS A 195 6.64 -14.58 -5.31
C LYS A 195 7.11 -15.26 -4.02
N LYS A 196 7.71 -14.53 -3.09
CA LYS A 196 8.15 -15.01 -1.77
C LYS A 196 7.14 -14.70 -0.65
N GLY A 197 5.88 -14.37 -0.99
CA GLY A 197 4.77 -14.27 -0.05
C GLY A 197 4.45 -12.86 0.46
N PHE A 198 5.13 -11.82 -0.02
CA PHE A 198 4.71 -10.43 0.20
C PHE A 198 3.39 -10.15 -0.52
N VAL A 199 2.47 -9.48 0.16
CA VAL A 199 1.21 -8.98 -0.41
C VAL A 199 1.01 -7.53 -0.02
N GLY A 200 0.71 -6.67 -1.00
CA GLY A 200 0.35 -5.27 -0.80
C GLY A 200 -1.06 -5.00 -1.31
N VAL A 201 -1.92 -4.44 -0.46
CA VAL A 201 -3.22 -3.87 -0.83
C VAL A 201 -3.42 -2.56 -0.08
N HIS A 202 -4.40 -1.75 -0.49
CA HIS A 202 -4.59 -0.46 0.18
C HIS A 202 -5.10 -0.61 1.62
N ALA A 203 -6.25 -1.27 1.83
CA ALA A 203 -6.95 -1.23 3.13
C ALA A 203 -6.92 -2.56 3.90
N GLY A 204 -7.30 -3.65 3.27
CA GLY A 204 -7.38 -4.92 3.99
C GLY A 204 -7.72 -6.11 3.10
N PRO A 205 -7.89 -7.28 3.72
CA PRO A 205 -8.19 -8.50 2.99
C PRO A 205 -9.61 -8.48 2.44
N ALA A 206 -9.79 -9.03 1.24
CA ALA A 206 -11.11 -9.39 0.72
C ALA A 206 -11.51 -10.76 1.29
N ARG A 207 -12.69 -10.81 1.91
CA ARG A 207 -13.13 -11.97 2.73
C ARG A 207 -13.66 -13.16 1.92
N PHE A 208 -14.04 -12.94 0.67
CA PHE A 208 -14.78 -13.92 -0.14
C PHE A 208 -14.03 -14.39 -1.39
N ILE A 209 -12.72 -14.24 -1.41
CA ILE A 209 -11.89 -14.82 -2.47
C ILE A 209 -11.50 -16.25 -2.11
N ILE A 210 -11.33 -17.07 -3.14
CA ILE A 210 -10.92 -18.48 -3.02
C ILE A 210 -9.52 -18.68 -3.62
N ARG A 211 -9.13 -17.82 -4.56
CA ARG A 211 -7.87 -17.94 -5.29
C ARG A 211 -7.43 -16.58 -5.84
N LEU A 212 -6.16 -16.46 -6.18
CA LEU A 212 -5.58 -15.24 -6.75
C LEU A 212 -6.34 -14.73 -8.00
N ALA A 213 -6.80 -15.64 -8.85
CA ALA A 213 -7.53 -15.28 -10.07
C ALA A 213 -8.81 -14.47 -9.81
N ASP A 214 -9.42 -14.60 -8.64
CA ASP A 214 -10.62 -13.83 -8.26
C ASP A 214 -10.30 -12.33 -8.05
N LEU A 215 -9.02 -11.97 -7.98
CA LEU A 215 -8.52 -10.60 -7.86
C LEU A 215 -8.10 -9.99 -9.20
N VAL A 216 -8.08 -10.76 -10.29
CA VAL A 216 -7.76 -10.24 -11.64
C VAL A 216 -8.85 -9.27 -12.11
N ASP A 217 -10.12 -9.67 -11.90
CA ASP A 217 -11.30 -8.83 -12.16
C ASP A 217 -12.22 -8.91 -10.93
N PRO A 218 -11.91 -8.15 -9.86
CA PRO A 218 -12.65 -8.25 -8.61
C PRO A 218 -14.06 -7.69 -8.76
N ASN A 219 -15.05 -8.43 -8.25
CA ASN A 219 -16.41 -7.91 -8.18
C ASN A 219 -16.49 -6.68 -7.25
N PRO A 220 -17.56 -5.85 -7.32
CA PRO A 220 -17.67 -4.62 -6.55
C PRO A 220 -17.49 -4.79 -5.05
N LYS A 221 -17.98 -5.89 -4.46
CA LYS A 221 -17.85 -6.16 -3.02
C LYS A 221 -16.39 -6.50 -2.64
N THR A 222 -15.72 -7.31 -3.44
CA THR A 222 -14.29 -7.60 -3.26
C THR A 222 -13.47 -6.33 -3.37
N LEU A 223 -13.76 -5.50 -4.36
CA LEU A 223 -13.08 -4.21 -4.56
C LEU A 223 -13.32 -3.28 -3.36
N GLU A 224 -14.56 -3.16 -2.88
CA GLU A 224 -14.89 -2.39 -1.68
C GLU A 224 -14.06 -2.85 -0.48
N GLU A 225 -13.95 -4.16 -0.24
CA GLU A 225 -13.17 -4.69 0.88
C GLU A 225 -11.67 -4.39 0.76
N LEU A 226 -11.09 -4.48 -0.44
CA LEU A 226 -9.69 -4.12 -0.67
C LEU A 226 -9.40 -2.64 -0.43
N LEU A 227 -10.40 -1.77 -0.61
CA LEU A 227 -10.24 -0.31 -0.56
C LEU A 227 -10.68 0.32 0.78
N TRP A 228 -11.63 -0.27 1.52
CA TRP A 228 -12.23 0.37 2.73
C TRP A 228 -12.17 -0.47 4.00
N ASN A 229 -11.82 -1.75 3.93
CA ASN A 229 -11.84 -2.60 5.12
C ASN A 229 -10.82 -2.11 6.18
N ARG A 230 -11.23 -2.20 7.46
CA ARG A 230 -10.36 -1.84 8.59
C ARG A 230 -10.24 -3.02 9.56
N PRO A 231 -9.11 -3.19 10.26
CA PRO A 231 -8.96 -4.27 11.23
C PRO A 231 -9.87 -4.05 12.45
N LYS A 232 -10.48 -5.12 12.94
CA LYS A 232 -11.40 -5.11 14.08
C LYS A 232 -10.80 -4.49 15.36
N ILE A 233 -9.49 -4.59 15.51
CA ILE A 233 -8.77 -4.00 16.66
C ILE A 233 -8.78 -2.48 16.64
N ALA A 234 -8.88 -1.88 15.46
CA ALA A 234 -8.90 -0.43 15.26
C ALA A 234 -10.30 0.12 14.97
N TYR A 235 -11.23 -0.73 14.51
CA TYR A 235 -12.55 -0.29 14.06
C TYR A 235 -13.63 -1.33 14.32
N THR A 236 -14.73 -0.92 14.97
CA THR A 236 -15.88 -1.80 15.23
C THR A 236 -16.50 -2.27 13.91
N GLY A 237 -16.70 -3.58 13.76
CA GLY A 237 -17.22 -4.18 12.53
C GLY A 237 -16.15 -4.50 11.48
N GLY A 238 -14.87 -4.20 11.75
CA GLY A 238 -13.76 -4.52 10.88
C GLY A 238 -13.45 -6.01 10.78
N TYR A 239 -12.47 -6.35 9.93
CA TYR A 239 -12.05 -7.74 9.73
C TYR A 239 -11.24 -8.29 10.91
N ALA A 240 -11.33 -9.60 11.12
CA ALA A 240 -10.59 -10.34 12.14
C ALA A 240 -9.30 -10.96 11.56
N LEU A 241 -8.41 -11.46 12.42
CA LEU A 241 -7.19 -12.17 12.03
C LEU A 241 -7.47 -13.35 11.08
N THR A 242 -8.53 -14.11 11.34
CA THR A 242 -8.93 -15.23 10.49
C THR A 242 -9.29 -14.83 9.06
N HIS A 243 -9.67 -13.58 8.81
CA HIS A 243 -9.89 -13.10 7.44
C HIS A 243 -8.56 -12.83 6.72
N ILE A 244 -7.53 -12.36 7.46
CA ILE A 244 -6.19 -12.18 6.91
C ILE A 244 -5.60 -13.55 6.54
N GLU A 245 -5.68 -14.51 7.46
CA GLU A 245 -5.17 -15.87 7.25
C GLU A 245 -5.80 -16.53 6.01
N LYS A 246 -7.13 -16.49 5.90
CA LYS A 246 -7.85 -17.03 4.73
C LYS A 246 -7.52 -16.31 3.44
N PHE A 247 -7.38 -14.99 3.48
CA PHE A 247 -7.00 -14.20 2.31
C PHE A 247 -5.60 -14.59 1.84
N LEU A 248 -4.62 -14.62 2.75
CA LEU A 248 -3.24 -15.00 2.45
C LEU A 248 -3.16 -16.45 1.94
N GLU A 249 -3.91 -17.38 2.56
CA GLU A 249 -4.00 -18.76 2.08
C GLU A 249 -4.52 -18.83 0.64
N ALA A 250 -5.61 -18.12 0.33
CA ALA A 250 -6.23 -18.10 -1.00
C ALA A 250 -5.29 -17.58 -2.10
N ILE A 251 -4.38 -16.66 -1.76
CA ILE A 251 -3.44 -16.07 -2.71
C ILE A 251 -2.00 -16.54 -2.51
N HIS A 252 -1.79 -17.48 -1.60
CA HIS A 252 -0.48 -18.02 -1.23
C HIS A 252 0.52 -16.95 -0.74
N GLY A 253 0.02 -15.96 0.02
CA GLY A 253 0.82 -14.95 0.68
C GLY A 253 1.26 -15.40 2.08
N ASN A 254 2.34 -14.81 2.59
CA ASN A 254 2.80 -15.01 3.96
C ASN A 254 2.39 -13.84 4.86
N PHE A 255 2.45 -12.63 4.33
CA PHE A 255 2.14 -11.42 5.08
C PHE A 255 1.60 -10.31 4.19
N LEU A 256 0.83 -9.42 4.80
CA LEU A 256 0.10 -8.34 4.17
C LEU A 256 0.62 -6.99 4.66
N ILE A 257 0.96 -6.08 3.76
CA ILE A 257 1.25 -4.67 4.07
C ILE A 257 0.11 -3.82 3.55
N VAL A 258 -0.42 -2.95 4.40
CA VAL A 258 -1.54 -2.06 4.08
C VAL A 258 -1.34 -0.64 4.65
N GLY A 259 -2.13 0.30 4.14
CA GLY A 259 -2.30 1.65 4.67
C GLY A 259 -3.67 1.87 5.29
N HIS A 260 -4.37 2.90 4.85
CA HIS A 260 -5.78 3.22 5.07
C HIS A 260 -6.19 3.47 6.52
N THR A 261 -5.74 2.66 7.47
CA THR A 261 -6.17 2.77 8.88
C THR A 261 -5.17 3.61 9.68
N PRO A 262 -5.57 4.78 10.21
CA PRO A 262 -4.68 5.62 10.99
C PRO A 262 -4.06 4.87 12.17
N ILE A 263 -2.75 5.03 12.36
CA ILE A 263 -1.99 4.35 13.43
C ILE A 263 -2.53 4.68 14.82
N GLY A 264 -3.06 5.89 15.02
CA GLY A 264 -3.66 6.31 16.28
C GLY A 264 -4.91 5.52 16.71
N TYR A 265 -5.50 4.71 15.83
CA TYR A 265 -6.64 3.86 16.17
C TYR A 265 -6.23 2.53 16.81
N PHE A 266 -4.93 2.20 16.78
CA PHE A 266 -4.43 0.95 17.33
C PHE A 266 -4.07 1.09 18.82
N PRO A 267 -4.26 0.02 19.62
CA PRO A 267 -3.72 -0.03 20.96
C PRO A 267 -2.20 0.14 20.95
N LYS A 268 -1.64 0.88 21.92
CA LYS A 268 -0.19 1.17 22.00
C LYS A 268 0.70 -0.06 21.87
N LYS A 269 0.28 -1.21 22.43
CA LYS A 269 1.02 -2.48 22.35
C LYS A 269 1.17 -3.04 20.93
N ASN A 270 0.34 -2.60 20.01
CA ASN A 270 0.37 -3.00 18.60
C ASN A 270 1.16 -2.01 17.73
N VAL A 271 1.67 -0.92 18.32
CA VAL A 271 2.40 0.12 17.60
C VAL A 271 3.86 0.08 18.02
N ARG A 272 4.76 0.00 17.05
CA ARG A 272 6.21 0.09 17.22
C ARG A 272 6.82 0.81 16.03
N ASP A 273 7.89 1.53 16.22
CA ASP A 273 8.67 2.17 15.15
C ASP A 273 7.84 3.04 14.17
N GLY A 274 6.68 3.56 14.65
CA GLY A 274 5.77 4.36 13.85
C GLY A 274 4.80 3.59 12.96
N ILE A 275 4.81 2.24 13.05
CA ILE A 275 3.89 1.35 12.33
C ILE A 275 2.99 0.59 13.32
N ALA A 276 1.87 0.03 12.83
CA ALA A 276 1.03 -0.87 13.60
C ALA A 276 1.09 -2.30 13.04
N THR A 277 0.85 -3.30 13.92
CA THR A 277 0.72 -4.70 13.52
C THR A 277 -0.61 -5.27 13.98
N PHE A 278 -1.19 -6.16 13.16
CA PHE A 278 -2.39 -6.91 13.52
C PHE A 278 -2.14 -8.40 13.31
N GLY A 279 -1.90 -9.10 14.42
CA GLY A 279 -1.42 -10.49 14.42
C GLY A 279 0.02 -10.59 13.89
N GLU A 280 0.36 -11.79 13.43
CA GLU A 280 1.67 -12.12 12.88
C GLU A 280 1.82 -11.71 11.41
N ASN A 281 0.69 -11.53 10.70
CA ASN A 281 0.68 -11.50 9.26
C ASN A 281 0.32 -10.13 8.66
N GLN A 282 0.04 -9.09 9.45
CA GLN A 282 -0.30 -7.80 8.89
C GLN A 282 0.48 -6.65 9.51
N LEU A 283 1.06 -5.81 8.63
CA LEU A 283 1.66 -4.52 8.93
C LEU A 283 0.80 -3.41 8.34
N ILE A 284 0.57 -2.37 9.13
CA ILE A 284 -0.20 -1.18 8.76
C ILE A 284 0.67 0.04 8.99
N PHE A 285 0.76 0.93 8.00
CA PHE A 285 1.52 2.17 8.12
C PHE A 285 0.96 3.26 7.19
N SER A 286 1.36 4.49 7.44
CA SER A 286 1.06 5.63 6.59
C SER A 286 2.30 6.49 6.47
N THR A 287 2.64 6.90 5.26
CA THR A 287 3.81 7.75 5.00
C THR A 287 3.49 9.22 5.25
N GLY A 288 2.49 9.75 4.57
CA GLY A 288 2.10 11.16 4.68
C GLY A 288 1.20 11.42 5.88
N TYR A 289 0.15 10.64 6.06
CA TYR A 289 -0.82 10.76 7.15
C TYR A 289 -0.55 9.78 8.28
N SER A 290 0.60 9.90 8.93
CA SER A 290 0.97 8.96 9.99
C SER A 290 0.21 9.20 11.30
N GLY A 291 -0.06 10.45 11.67
CA GLY A 291 -0.67 10.82 12.95
C GLY A 291 0.09 10.28 14.18
N PRO A 292 0.06 10.91 15.36
CA PRO A 292 0.64 10.30 16.55
C PRO A 292 -0.13 9.02 16.95
N PRO A 293 0.54 7.91 17.33
CA PRO A 293 1.99 7.71 17.49
C PRO A 293 2.74 7.28 16.20
N GLY A 294 2.13 7.40 15.03
CA GLY A 294 2.79 7.08 13.77
C GLY A 294 3.93 8.05 13.44
N VAL A 295 4.84 7.58 12.60
CA VAL A 295 5.96 8.36 12.09
C VAL A 295 6.00 8.18 10.58
N PRO A 296 6.23 9.25 9.78
CA PRO A 296 6.42 9.10 8.35
C PRO A 296 7.50 8.08 8.04
N ALA A 297 7.12 7.01 7.34
CA ALA A 297 7.99 5.88 7.07
C ALA A 297 7.80 5.35 5.65
N TYR A 298 8.78 4.60 5.17
CA TYR A 298 8.64 3.70 4.03
C TYR A 298 9.13 2.30 4.41
N ILE A 299 8.66 1.30 3.69
CA ILE A 299 9.03 -0.09 3.91
C ILE A 299 9.90 -0.56 2.75
N GLU A 300 10.95 -1.33 3.07
CA GLU A 300 11.84 -1.98 2.12
C GLU A 300 11.71 -3.50 2.24
N ILE A 301 11.38 -4.17 1.14
CA ILE A 301 11.27 -5.63 1.08
C ILE A 301 12.26 -6.15 0.03
N ASP A 302 13.16 -7.03 0.44
CA ASP A 302 13.96 -7.84 -0.46
C ASP A 302 13.07 -8.96 -1.00
N LEU A 303 12.86 -8.97 -2.32
CA LEU A 303 11.98 -9.91 -3.01
C LEU A 303 12.56 -11.32 -3.10
N ALA A 304 13.87 -11.50 -2.83
CA ALA A 304 14.53 -12.80 -2.76
C ALA A 304 14.31 -13.49 -1.40
N GLU A 305 14.02 -12.72 -0.36
CA GLU A 305 13.87 -13.21 1.01
C GLU A 305 12.45 -13.70 1.31
N VAL A 306 12.36 -14.70 2.19
CA VAL A 306 11.09 -15.18 2.75
C VAL A 306 10.94 -14.64 4.17
N TYR A 307 9.97 -13.77 4.38
CA TYR A 307 9.64 -13.25 5.70
C TYR A 307 8.52 -14.10 6.30
N PRO A 308 8.77 -14.80 7.44
CA PRO A 308 7.77 -15.68 8.04
C PRO A 308 6.61 -14.92 8.69
N SER A 309 6.83 -13.68 9.09
CA SER A 309 5.82 -12.79 9.66
C SER A 309 6.25 -11.33 9.52
N VAL A 310 5.34 -10.39 9.79
CA VAL A 310 5.67 -8.95 9.82
C VAL A 310 6.64 -8.58 10.96
N HIS A 311 6.78 -9.42 11.97
CA HIS A 311 7.73 -9.20 13.06
C HIS A 311 9.19 -9.47 12.67
N ALA A 312 9.43 -10.12 11.52
CA ALA A 312 10.76 -10.25 10.94
C ALA A 312 11.28 -8.92 10.36
N LEU A 313 10.38 -7.97 10.04
CA LEU A 313 10.74 -6.65 9.54
C LEU A 313 11.31 -5.78 10.67
N LYS A 314 12.49 -5.20 10.45
CA LYS A 314 13.27 -4.47 11.46
C LYS A 314 13.47 -3.01 11.08
N LEU A 315 13.45 -2.12 12.08
CA LEU A 315 13.81 -0.72 11.91
C LEU A 315 15.27 -0.59 11.42
N GLY A 316 15.49 0.28 10.44
CA GLY A 316 16.79 0.51 9.82
C GLY A 316 17.23 -0.55 8.80
N VAL A 317 16.43 -1.63 8.62
CA VAL A 317 16.66 -2.66 7.60
C VAL A 317 15.49 -2.74 6.62
N ASN A 318 14.27 -2.85 7.15
CA ASN A 318 13.05 -2.98 6.36
C ASN A 318 12.08 -1.80 6.60
N ILE A 319 12.09 -1.24 7.81
CA ILE A 319 11.27 -0.10 8.21
C ILE A 319 12.21 1.09 8.32
N HIS A 320 11.98 2.11 7.51
CA HIS A 320 12.81 3.30 7.45
C HIS A 320 11.96 4.53 7.76
N HIS A 321 12.39 5.35 8.72
CA HIS A 321 11.78 6.66 8.90
C HIS A 321 12.14 7.56 7.71
N LEU A 322 11.16 8.27 7.19
CA LEU A 322 11.33 9.13 6.03
C LEU A 322 12.27 10.31 6.32
N TYR A 323 12.31 10.75 7.58
CA TYR A 323 13.18 11.82 8.08
C TYR A 323 14.07 11.31 9.19
N ASP A 324 15.29 11.84 9.28
CA ASP A 324 16.23 11.46 10.32
C ASP A 324 15.72 11.86 11.72
N ASN A 325 16.10 11.09 12.76
CA ASN A 325 15.61 11.08 14.13
C ASN A 325 15.74 12.39 14.93
N THR A 326 15.74 13.54 14.34
CA THR A 326 15.63 14.79 15.09
C THR A 326 14.20 15.10 15.55
N GLY A 327 13.26 14.16 15.38
CA GLY A 327 11.92 14.17 15.98
C GLY A 327 11.01 15.34 15.62
N LYS A 328 11.46 16.21 14.75
CA LYS A 328 10.68 17.32 14.22
C LYS A 328 10.55 17.11 12.72
N SER A 329 9.41 16.56 12.30
CA SER A 329 8.99 16.84 10.94
C SER A 329 9.03 18.37 10.81
N LYS A 330 9.71 18.89 9.82
CA LYS A 330 9.54 20.30 9.40
C LYS A 330 8.15 20.45 8.77
N ARG A 331 7.13 20.04 9.50
CA ARG A 331 5.72 20.29 9.21
C ARG A 331 5.28 21.62 9.85
N ASP A 332 6.21 22.58 9.98
CA ASP A 332 5.92 23.95 10.37
C ASP A 332 5.54 24.80 9.16
#